data_f9c66e7abd6fe836ded529f91fa56419
#
_entry.id   f9c66e7abd6fe836ded529f91fa56419
#
_cell.length_a   1.000
_cell.length_b   1.000
_cell.length_c   1.000
_cell.angle_alpha   90.00
_cell.angle_beta   90.00
_cell.angle_gamma   90.00
#
_symmetry.space_group_name_H-M   'P 1'
#
loop_
_entity.id
_entity.type
_entity.pdbx_description
1 polymer ?
#
loop_
_entity_poly.entity_id
_entity_poly.type
_entity_poly.pdbx_seq_one_letter_code
_entity_poly.pdbx_strand_id
1 'polypeptide(L)'
;MSQKTAERINDIINDVSNIIKSKKYPDLPIDKNPPIGDFALICFPAAKLAKKDPNTISENIGKELEKEDFIISANNEKGYCNITIDWTKICVDFLREIQQDDYGKGNIKPEKILIEHTSANPTGPFHMGRARNPIIGDSVARLLTYYGHQVNTEYYVNDTGRQAATLAHGLANYRTKGQGKIDHKLVECYRKASDKLKNETKVRDEIYAKMELIENGDKNALNEVKSAAKEMLEGMKISLIELGAEAENYYHESDLIATGKVNNVIKELKNSKLCKEEKGAYY
;
A
#
# COMPACT_ATOMS: atom_id res chain seq x y z
N MET A 1 1.35 1.77 -16.32
CA MET A 1 1.19 1.01 -17.58
C MET A 1 1.11 -0.43 -17.21
N SER A 2 0.07 -1.19 -17.58
CA SER A 2 -0.02 -2.61 -17.25
C SER A 2 1.08 -3.41 -17.96
N GLN A 3 1.41 -4.60 -17.43
CA GLN A 3 2.39 -5.49 -18.06
C GLN A 3 1.98 -5.83 -19.50
N LYS A 4 0.71 -6.12 -19.74
CA LYS A 4 0.14 -6.40 -21.07
C LYS A 4 0.25 -5.20 -22.02
N THR A 5 0.02 -3.98 -21.53
CA THR A 5 0.22 -2.76 -22.34
C THR A 5 1.67 -2.58 -22.74
N ALA A 6 2.60 -2.81 -21.81
CA ALA A 6 4.02 -2.76 -22.11
C ALA A 6 4.44 -3.88 -23.09
N GLU A 7 3.87 -5.07 -22.95
CA GLU A 7 4.05 -6.19 -23.89
C GLU A 7 3.55 -5.82 -25.28
N ARG A 8 2.36 -5.23 -25.43
CA ARG A 8 1.81 -4.82 -26.72
C ARG A 8 2.65 -3.76 -27.44
N ILE A 9 3.15 -2.76 -26.69
CA ILE A 9 4.09 -1.77 -27.25
C ILE A 9 5.41 -2.43 -27.67
N ASN A 10 5.90 -3.38 -26.88
CA ASN A 10 7.08 -4.14 -27.23
C ASN A 10 6.85 -5.06 -28.43
N ASP A 11 5.65 -5.61 -28.60
CA ASP A 11 5.29 -6.40 -29.79
C ASP A 11 5.36 -5.55 -31.05
N ILE A 12 4.81 -4.35 -31.05
CA ILE A 12 4.91 -3.40 -32.16
C ILE A 12 6.39 -3.07 -32.47
N ILE A 13 7.19 -2.82 -31.42
CA ILE A 13 8.62 -2.55 -31.58
C ILE A 13 9.34 -3.79 -32.15
N ASN A 14 8.96 -4.99 -31.73
CA ASN A 14 9.51 -6.25 -32.24
C ASN A 14 9.10 -6.48 -33.71
N ASP A 15 7.87 -6.18 -34.08
CA ASP A 15 7.40 -6.27 -35.45
C ASP A 15 8.19 -5.33 -36.37
N VAL A 16 8.36 -4.07 -35.97
CA VAL A 16 9.22 -3.11 -36.68
C VAL A 16 10.66 -3.65 -36.80
N SER A 17 11.22 -4.18 -35.71
CA SER A 17 12.57 -4.77 -35.71
C SER A 17 12.69 -5.97 -36.64
N ASN A 18 11.68 -6.85 -36.67
CA ASN A 18 11.65 -8.04 -37.54
C ASN A 18 11.56 -7.65 -39.03
N ILE A 19 10.77 -6.63 -39.37
CA ILE A 19 10.69 -6.08 -40.72
C ILE A 19 12.07 -5.58 -41.15
N ILE A 20 12.76 -4.84 -40.30
CA ILE A 20 14.11 -4.31 -40.58
C ILE A 20 15.10 -5.48 -40.79
N LYS A 21 15.08 -6.51 -39.94
CA LYS A 21 15.94 -7.69 -40.08
C LYS A 21 15.66 -8.48 -41.35
N SER A 22 14.38 -8.64 -41.75
CA SER A 22 14.01 -9.33 -43.00
C SER A 22 14.60 -8.66 -44.24
N LYS A 23 14.90 -7.36 -44.16
CA LYS A 23 15.52 -6.57 -45.25
C LYS A 23 17.04 -6.53 -45.15
N LYS A 24 17.65 -7.39 -44.34
CA LYS A 24 19.12 -7.51 -44.15
C LYS A 24 19.79 -6.26 -43.52
N TYR A 25 19.02 -5.43 -42.84
CA TYR A 25 19.59 -4.40 -42.00
C TYR A 25 19.96 -4.98 -40.63
N PRO A 26 20.99 -4.44 -39.94
CA PRO A 26 21.31 -4.85 -38.57
C PRO A 26 20.23 -4.39 -37.62
N ASP A 27 20.27 -4.89 -36.38
CA ASP A 27 19.42 -4.33 -35.31
C ASP A 27 19.73 -2.83 -35.15
N LEU A 28 18.71 -2.01 -35.36
CA LEU A 28 18.82 -0.56 -35.23
C LEU A 28 18.34 -0.14 -33.85
N PRO A 29 19.03 0.76 -33.16
CA PRO A 29 18.53 1.34 -31.92
C PRO A 29 17.23 2.08 -32.19
N ILE A 30 16.25 1.92 -31.28
CA ILE A 30 14.95 2.56 -31.36
C ILE A 30 14.87 3.60 -30.23
N ASP A 31 14.65 4.85 -30.60
CA ASP A 31 14.26 5.91 -29.69
C ASP A 31 12.75 5.80 -29.46
N LYS A 32 12.36 5.63 -28.18
CA LYS A 32 10.97 5.47 -27.75
C LYS A 32 10.28 6.80 -27.41
N ASN A 33 11.01 7.90 -27.42
CA ASN A 33 10.49 9.24 -27.16
C ASN A 33 11.11 10.28 -28.10
N PRO A 34 11.02 10.09 -29.42
CA PRO A 34 11.59 11.05 -30.34
C PRO A 34 10.79 12.36 -30.32
N PRO A 35 11.38 13.48 -30.75
CA PRO A 35 10.67 14.75 -30.87
C PRO A 35 9.61 14.74 -31.96
N ILE A 36 9.67 13.80 -32.92
CA ILE A 36 8.75 13.66 -34.06
C ILE A 36 8.37 12.19 -34.20
N GLY A 37 7.07 11.90 -34.34
CA GLY A 37 6.54 10.54 -34.44
C GLY A 37 6.42 9.84 -33.09
N ASP A 38 6.05 8.57 -33.12
CA ASP A 38 5.88 7.72 -31.92
C ASP A 38 7.17 6.98 -31.57
N PHE A 39 7.95 6.60 -32.59
CA PHE A 39 9.25 5.96 -32.47
C PHE A 39 10.20 6.51 -33.53
N ALA A 40 11.51 6.43 -33.27
CA ALA A 40 12.52 6.73 -34.28
C ALA A 40 13.58 5.64 -34.35
N LEU A 41 13.86 5.17 -35.58
CA LEU A 41 14.99 4.29 -35.82
C LEU A 41 16.23 5.12 -36.09
N ILE A 42 17.32 4.76 -35.39
CA ILE A 42 18.61 5.42 -35.55
C ILE A 42 19.41 4.70 -36.64
N CYS A 43 19.43 5.26 -37.87
CA CYS A 43 19.95 4.60 -39.05
C CYS A 43 21.49 4.67 -39.23
N PHE A 44 22.20 5.40 -38.39
CA PHE A 44 23.66 5.58 -38.50
C PHE A 44 24.45 4.27 -38.46
N PRO A 45 24.12 3.28 -37.58
CA PRO A 45 24.85 2.00 -37.58
C PRO A 45 24.73 1.24 -38.88
N ALA A 46 23.53 1.20 -39.46
CA ALA A 46 23.31 0.56 -40.78
C ALA A 46 24.03 1.29 -41.92
N ALA A 47 24.02 2.61 -41.89
CA ALA A 47 24.71 3.46 -42.85
C ALA A 47 26.24 3.18 -42.84
N LYS A 48 26.81 3.08 -41.66
CA LYS A 48 28.25 2.76 -41.51
C LYS A 48 28.59 1.37 -42.07
N LEU A 49 27.77 0.35 -41.80
CA LEU A 49 27.95 -1.00 -42.33
C LEU A 49 27.77 -1.08 -43.83
N ALA A 50 26.73 -0.45 -44.37
CA ALA A 50 26.40 -0.43 -45.80
C ALA A 50 27.27 0.53 -46.62
N LYS A 51 28.08 1.38 -45.97
CA LYS A 51 28.84 2.47 -46.58
C LYS A 51 27.96 3.38 -47.46
N LYS A 52 26.76 3.72 -46.97
CA LYS A 52 25.78 4.57 -47.62
C LYS A 52 25.41 5.74 -46.72
N ASP A 53 24.82 6.76 -47.31
CA ASP A 53 24.30 7.91 -46.54
C ASP A 53 23.16 7.48 -45.59
N PRO A 54 23.18 7.94 -44.34
CA PRO A 54 22.13 7.60 -43.34
C PRO A 54 20.73 8.02 -43.80
N ASN A 55 20.59 9.12 -44.52
CA ASN A 55 19.30 9.55 -45.02
C ASN A 55 18.75 8.58 -46.05
N THR A 56 19.61 8.10 -46.97
CA THR A 56 19.21 7.09 -47.97
C THR A 56 18.78 5.77 -47.30
N ILE A 57 19.45 5.35 -46.23
CA ILE A 57 19.06 4.17 -45.46
C ILE A 57 17.71 4.41 -44.79
N SER A 58 17.54 5.54 -44.11
CA SER A 58 16.29 5.93 -43.44
C SER A 58 15.11 5.97 -44.42
N GLU A 59 15.25 6.58 -45.60
CA GLU A 59 14.22 6.62 -46.62
C GLU A 59 13.84 5.23 -47.15
N ASN A 60 14.81 4.36 -47.37
CA ASN A 60 14.54 2.99 -47.82
C ASN A 60 13.81 2.17 -46.77
N ILE A 61 14.19 2.30 -45.51
CA ILE A 61 13.52 1.65 -44.37
C ILE A 61 12.10 2.21 -44.24
N GLY A 62 11.92 3.53 -44.35
CA GLY A 62 10.61 4.17 -44.26
C GLY A 62 9.63 3.62 -45.29
N LYS A 63 10.06 3.56 -46.59
CA LYS A 63 9.24 2.99 -47.65
C LYS A 63 8.83 1.54 -47.45
N GLU A 64 9.64 0.75 -46.76
CA GLU A 64 9.28 -0.65 -46.42
C GLU A 64 8.29 -0.68 -45.27
N LEU A 65 8.49 0.14 -44.25
CA LEU A 65 7.62 0.22 -43.08
C LEU A 65 6.22 0.78 -43.42
N GLU A 66 6.12 1.72 -44.35
CA GLU A 66 4.84 2.26 -44.78
C GLU A 66 3.95 1.25 -45.55
N LYS A 67 4.46 0.06 -45.87
CA LYS A 67 3.64 -1.04 -46.41
C LYS A 67 2.82 -1.75 -45.35
N GLU A 68 3.16 -1.56 -44.10
CA GLU A 68 2.46 -2.18 -42.97
C GLU A 68 1.22 -1.34 -42.63
N ASP A 69 0.12 -1.99 -42.43
CA ASP A 69 -1.19 -1.36 -42.27
C ASP A 69 -1.36 -0.59 -40.96
N PHE A 70 -0.48 -0.87 -39.97
CA PHE A 70 -0.45 -0.18 -38.66
C PHE A 70 0.50 1.03 -38.65
N ILE A 71 1.14 1.38 -39.77
CA ILE A 71 2.04 2.55 -39.89
C ILE A 71 1.39 3.61 -40.78
N ILE A 72 1.21 4.83 -40.23
CA ILE A 72 0.69 5.98 -40.97
C ILE A 72 1.79 6.58 -41.82
N SER A 73 2.99 6.74 -41.28
CA SER A 73 4.13 7.32 -41.97
C SER A 73 5.45 6.89 -41.32
N ALA A 74 6.49 6.86 -42.17
CA ALA A 74 7.85 6.58 -41.73
C ALA A 74 8.82 7.51 -42.46
N ASN A 75 9.06 8.69 -41.90
CA ASN A 75 9.75 9.78 -42.55
C ASN A 75 11.20 9.92 -42.15
N ASN A 76 12.08 10.18 -43.09
CA ASN A 76 13.47 10.49 -42.84
C ASN A 76 13.65 11.93 -42.35
N GLU A 77 14.39 12.08 -41.25
CA GLU A 77 14.93 13.35 -40.81
C GLU A 77 16.35 13.17 -40.26
N LYS A 78 17.34 13.70 -41.00
CA LYS A 78 18.77 13.69 -40.60
C LYS A 78 19.30 12.33 -40.23
N GLY A 79 18.90 11.26 -40.94
CA GLY A 79 19.33 9.89 -40.67
C GLY A 79 18.54 9.16 -39.60
N TYR A 80 17.47 9.76 -39.12
CA TYR A 80 16.45 9.10 -38.27
C TYR A 80 15.23 8.75 -39.14
N CYS A 81 14.69 7.55 -38.96
CA CYS A 81 13.40 7.19 -39.54
C CYS A 81 12.33 7.36 -38.44
N ASN A 82 11.61 8.47 -38.50
CA ASN A 82 10.54 8.80 -37.57
C ASN A 82 9.26 8.11 -38.01
N ILE A 83 8.72 7.25 -37.14
CA ILE A 83 7.57 6.39 -37.40
C ILE A 83 6.37 6.92 -36.66
N THR A 84 5.24 7.06 -37.37
CA THR A 84 3.94 7.37 -36.78
C THR A 84 3.03 6.14 -36.94
N ILE A 85 2.48 5.67 -35.82
CA ILE A 85 1.64 4.47 -35.72
C ILE A 85 0.16 4.85 -35.91
N ASP A 86 -0.61 4.00 -36.55
CA ASP A 86 -2.07 4.10 -36.61
C ASP A 86 -2.68 3.59 -35.28
N TRP A 87 -2.71 4.46 -34.29
CA TRP A 87 -3.30 4.16 -33.02
C TRP A 87 -4.78 3.80 -33.09
N THR A 88 -5.51 4.22 -34.15
CA THR A 88 -6.94 3.90 -34.30
C THR A 88 -7.14 2.39 -34.51
N LYS A 89 -6.22 1.74 -35.22
CA LYS A 89 -6.25 0.28 -35.42
C LYS A 89 -5.84 -0.50 -34.17
N ILE A 90 -4.84 0.02 -33.45
CA ILE A 90 -4.30 -0.64 -32.27
C ILE A 90 -5.22 -0.42 -31.06
N CYS A 91 -5.78 0.78 -30.91
CA CYS A 91 -6.63 1.13 -29.76
C CYS A 91 -7.91 0.29 -29.67
N VAL A 92 -8.48 -0.19 -30.77
CA VAL A 92 -9.68 -1.02 -30.72
C VAL A 92 -9.43 -2.31 -29.92
N ASP A 93 -8.34 -3.01 -30.20
CA ASP A 93 -7.99 -4.24 -29.48
C ASP A 93 -7.56 -3.93 -28.07
N PHE A 94 -6.83 -2.85 -27.86
CA PHE A 94 -6.43 -2.37 -26.55
C PHE A 94 -7.64 -1.99 -25.69
N LEU A 95 -8.63 -1.27 -26.24
CA LEU A 95 -9.86 -0.93 -25.52
C LEU A 95 -10.68 -2.17 -25.17
N ARG A 96 -10.69 -3.20 -26.00
CA ARG A 96 -11.30 -4.47 -25.66
C ARG A 96 -10.57 -5.18 -24.51
N GLU A 97 -9.24 -5.10 -24.50
CA GLU A 97 -8.40 -5.71 -23.48
C GLU A 97 -8.57 -5.03 -22.11
N ILE A 98 -8.60 -3.69 -22.04
CA ILE A 98 -8.79 -2.97 -20.77
C ILE A 98 -10.18 -3.14 -20.17
N GLN A 99 -11.16 -3.60 -20.95
CA GLN A 99 -12.51 -3.91 -20.45
C GLN A 99 -12.60 -5.31 -19.84
N GLN A 100 -11.57 -6.14 -19.93
CA GLN A 100 -11.56 -7.44 -19.28
C GLN A 100 -11.38 -7.29 -17.77
N ASP A 101 -12.10 -8.12 -17.00
CA ASP A 101 -12.05 -8.11 -15.52
C ASP A 101 -10.65 -8.46 -14.96
N ASP A 102 -9.80 -9.03 -15.78
CA ASP A 102 -8.44 -9.42 -15.41
C ASP A 102 -7.36 -8.45 -15.92
N TYR A 103 -7.72 -7.32 -16.54
CA TYR A 103 -6.76 -6.34 -17.03
C TYR A 103 -5.91 -5.78 -15.89
N GLY A 104 -4.61 -5.94 -15.99
CA GLY A 104 -3.66 -5.50 -14.97
C GLY A 104 -3.40 -6.51 -13.84
N LYS A 105 -4.07 -7.67 -13.84
CA LYS A 105 -3.71 -8.78 -12.94
C LYS A 105 -2.32 -9.32 -13.29
N GLY A 106 -1.56 -9.66 -12.23
CA GLY A 106 -0.24 -10.26 -12.39
C GLY A 106 -0.33 -11.74 -12.77
N ASN A 107 0.55 -12.19 -13.65
CA ASN A 107 0.76 -13.61 -13.87
C ASN A 107 1.85 -14.10 -12.89
N ILE A 108 1.49 -14.23 -11.62
CA ILE A 108 2.41 -14.54 -10.52
C ILE A 108 1.95 -15.76 -9.73
N LYS A 109 2.89 -16.35 -8.98
CA LYS A 109 2.53 -17.33 -7.95
C LYS A 109 1.98 -16.54 -6.74
N PRO A 110 0.73 -16.79 -6.29
CA PRO A 110 0.15 -16.09 -5.15
C PRO A 110 0.98 -16.29 -3.86
N GLU A 111 1.23 -15.21 -3.17
CA GLU A 111 1.82 -15.21 -1.84
C GLU A 111 0.77 -14.81 -0.80
N LYS A 112 0.94 -15.28 0.44
CA LYS A 112 0.15 -14.83 1.59
C LYS A 112 0.79 -13.59 2.17
N ILE A 113 0.07 -12.47 2.15
CA ILE A 113 0.55 -11.19 2.62
C ILE A 113 -0.36 -10.71 3.76
N LEU A 114 0.25 -10.29 4.86
CA LEU A 114 -0.42 -9.63 5.97
C LEU A 114 -0.07 -8.14 5.91
N ILE A 115 -1.09 -7.27 5.96
CA ILE A 115 -0.94 -5.82 6.02
C ILE A 115 -1.57 -5.30 7.30
N GLU A 116 -0.73 -4.84 8.23
CA GLU A 116 -1.15 -4.04 9.36
C GLU A 116 -1.12 -2.56 8.95
N HIS A 117 -2.28 -1.91 8.85
CA HIS A 117 -2.34 -0.53 8.36
C HIS A 117 -2.87 0.49 9.35
N THR A 118 -3.61 0.04 10.34
CA THR A 118 -4.24 0.94 11.32
C THR A 118 -3.62 0.72 12.69
N SER A 119 -2.96 1.72 13.25
CA SER A 119 -2.34 1.68 14.58
C SER A 119 -2.78 2.86 15.48
N ALA A 120 -4.02 3.29 15.33
CA ALA A 120 -4.59 4.35 16.15
C ALA A 120 -5.04 3.80 17.51
N ASN A 121 -4.53 4.36 18.62
CA ASN A 121 -5.00 3.96 19.94
C ASN A 121 -6.50 4.25 20.10
N PRO A 122 -7.30 3.35 20.71
CA PRO A 122 -8.74 3.51 20.88
C PRO A 122 -9.07 4.50 22.02
N THR A 123 -8.65 5.75 21.86
CA THR A 123 -8.80 6.81 22.88
C THR A 123 -9.58 8.01 22.37
N GLY A 124 -10.08 7.96 21.15
CA GLY A 124 -10.88 9.03 20.55
C GLY A 124 -11.09 8.82 19.04
N PRO A 125 -11.90 9.68 18.41
CA PRO A 125 -12.27 9.57 17.01
C PRO A 125 -11.08 9.71 16.07
N PHE A 126 -11.26 9.25 14.84
CA PHE A 126 -10.29 9.50 13.77
C PHE A 126 -10.21 10.99 13.44
N HIS A 127 -9.01 11.46 13.16
CA HIS A 127 -8.70 12.74 12.57
C HIS A 127 -7.71 12.52 11.40
N MET A 128 -7.46 13.54 10.60
CA MET A 128 -6.63 13.41 9.38
C MET A 128 -5.29 12.69 9.62
N GLY A 129 -4.61 12.98 10.73
CA GLY A 129 -3.35 12.32 11.06
C GLY A 129 -3.47 10.81 11.32
N ARG A 130 -4.65 10.33 11.77
CA ARG A 130 -4.93 8.91 12.00
C ARG A 130 -5.52 8.21 10.78
N ALA A 131 -6.22 8.92 9.91
CA ALA A 131 -6.87 8.38 8.72
C ALA A 131 -5.91 8.04 7.58
N ARG A 132 -4.74 8.66 7.54
CA ARG A 132 -3.74 8.48 6.47
C ARG A 132 -3.31 7.02 6.29
N ASN A 133 -2.92 6.37 7.38
CA ASN A 133 -2.39 5.01 7.32
C ASN A 133 -3.44 3.98 6.86
N PRO A 134 -4.68 3.97 7.39
CA PRO A 134 -5.75 3.12 6.86
C PRO A 134 -5.96 3.28 5.36
N ILE A 135 -6.04 4.52 4.85
CA ILE A 135 -6.26 4.78 3.42
C ILE A 135 -5.12 4.23 2.56
N ILE A 136 -3.87 4.48 2.97
CA ILE A 136 -2.70 3.98 2.23
C ILE A 136 -2.66 2.45 2.28
N GLY A 137 -2.84 1.86 3.47
CA GLY A 137 -2.73 0.42 3.66
C GLY A 137 -3.84 -0.35 2.95
N ASP A 138 -5.08 0.11 3.00
CA ASP A 138 -6.19 -0.47 2.24
C ASP A 138 -5.94 -0.37 0.73
N SER A 139 -5.45 0.77 0.24
CA SER A 139 -5.11 0.93 -1.18
C SER A 139 -4.04 -0.07 -1.61
N VAL A 140 -2.99 -0.28 -0.80
CA VAL A 140 -1.95 -1.28 -1.06
C VAL A 140 -2.53 -2.70 -1.00
N ALA A 141 -3.40 -3.00 -0.02
CA ALA A 141 -4.06 -4.30 0.10
C ALA A 141 -4.88 -4.62 -1.15
N ARG A 142 -5.69 -3.67 -1.62
CA ARG A 142 -6.50 -3.82 -2.85
C ARG A 142 -5.63 -4.03 -4.09
N LEU A 143 -4.55 -3.26 -4.23
CA LEU A 143 -3.62 -3.41 -5.35
C LEU A 143 -2.97 -4.79 -5.36
N LEU A 144 -2.48 -5.26 -4.22
CA LEU A 144 -1.85 -6.57 -4.11
C LEU A 144 -2.85 -7.72 -4.33
N THR A 145 -4.07 -7.58 -3.81
CA THR A 145 -5.15 -8.54 -4.04
C THR A 145 -5.52 -8.58 -5.52
N TYR A 146 -5.68 -7.42 -6.16
CA TYR A 146 -5.97 -7.33 -7.59
C TYR A 146 -4.84 -7.91 -8.44
N TYR A 147 -3.59 -7.71 -8.03
CA TYR A 147 -2.42 -8.25 -8.70
C TYR A 147 -2.32 -9.79 -8.61
N GLY A 148 -2.99 -10.42 -7.63
CA GLY A 148 -3.12 -11.86 -7.53
C GLY A 148 -2.60 -12.48 -6.22
N HIS A 149 -2.22 -11.68 -5.23
CA HIS A 149 -1.82 -12.19 -3.90
C HIS A 149 -3.02 -12.47 -3.00
N GLN A 150 -2.80 -13.30 -1.97
CA GLN A 150 -3.76 -13.54 -0.88
C GLN A 150 -3.45 -12.56 0.26
N VAL A 151 -4.19 -11.47 0.33
CA VAL A 151 -3.93 -10.41 1.29
C VAL A 151 -4.93 -10.47 2.44
N ASN A 152 -4.44 -10.41 3.68
CA ASN A 152 -5.24 -10.18 4.87
C ASN A 152 -4.86 -8.83 5.47
N THR A 153 -5.84 -8.12 6.02
CA THR A 153 -5.61 -6.83 6.69
C THR A 153 -5.87 -6.92 8.17
N GLU A 154 -5.02 -6.28 8.96
CA GLU A 154 -5.13 -6.26 10.42
C GLU A 154 -5.06 -4.86 11.00
N TYR A 155 -5.77 -4.69 12.11
CA TYR A 155 -5.67 -3.56 13.00
C TYR A 155 -5.16 -4.03 14.35
N TYR A 156 -3.92 -3.68 14.70
CA TYR A 156 -3.38 -3.92 16.03
C TYR A 156 -3.97 -2.92 17.02
N VAL A 157 -4.82 -3.40 17.91
CA VAL A 157 -5.53 -2.59 18.89
C VAL A 157 -4.71 -2.51 20.17
N ASN A 158 -4.07 -1.37 20.40
CA ASN A 158 -3.37 -1.08 21.64
C ASN A 158 -4.39 -0.72 22.74
N ASP A 159 -4.94 -1.73 23.40
CA ASP A 159 -5.94 -1.63 24.46
C ASP A 159 -5.34 -1.86 25.86
N THR A 160 -4.03 -1.65 26.01
CA THR A 160 -3.30 -1.73 27.29
C THR A 160 -2.57 -0.44 27.64
N GLY A 161 -1.85 -0.44 28.77
CA GLY A 161 -1.06 0.69 29.22
C GLY A 161 -1.88 1.88 29.72
N ARG A 162 -1.18 3.03 29.91
CA ARG A 162 -1.76 4.21 30.56
C ARG A 162 -2.98 4.78 29.85
N GLN A 163 -2.99 4.82 28.51
CA GLN A 163 -4.09 5.41 27.76
C GLN A 163 -5.36 4.56 27.89
N ALA A 164 -5.25 3.25 27.83
CA ALA A 164 -6.38 2.33 27.99
C ALA A 164 -6.91 2.36 29.43
N ALA A 165 -6.04 2.36 30.44
CA ALA A 165 -6.42 2.52 31.84
C ALA A 165 -7.12 3.85 32.10
N THR A 166 -6.63 4.96 31.49
CA THR A 166 -7.27 6.28 31.57
C THR A 166 -8.64 6.29 30.92
N LEU A 167 -8.79 5.65 29.76
CA LEU A 167 -10.10 5.52 29.09
C LEU A 167 -11.07 4.73 29.96
N ALA A 168 -10.68 3.55 30.46
CA ALA A 168 -11.52 2.73 31.32
C ALA A 168 -11.96 3.47 32.59
N HIS A 169 -11.03 4.17 33.25
CA HIS A 169 -11.32 5.04 34.40
C HIS A 169 -12.31 6.16 34.01
N GLY A 170 -12.11 6.78 32.86
CA GLY A 170 -12.99 7.86 32.34
C GLY A 170 -14.41 7.39 32.07
N LEU A 171 -14.56 6.23 31.45
CA LEU A 171 -15.88 5.65 31.17
C LEU A 171 -16.61 5.22 32.44
N ALA A 172 -15.90 4.70 33.43
CA ALA A 172 -16.49 4.32 34.71
C ALA A 172 -16.99 5.51 35.52
N ASN A 173 -16.26 6.65 35.51
CA ASN A 173 -16.51 7.74 36.45
C ASN A 173 -17.13 9.00 35.83
N TYR A 174 -17.00 9.22 34.50
CA TYR A 174 -17.37 10.50 33.87
C TYR A 174 -18.29 10.33 32.66
N ARG A 175 -18.99 9.21 32.54
CA ARG A 175 -19.90 8.94 31.43
C ARG A 175 -21.05 9.95 31.40
N THR A 176 -21.24 10.60 30.25
CA THR A 176 -22.31 11.56 30.03
C THR A 176 -23.31 11.04 29.00
N LYS A 177 -24.59 11.45 29.15
CA LYS A 177 -25.62 11.24 28.13
C LYS A 177 -25.41 12.29 27.03
N GLY A 178 -24.75 11.91 25.93
CA GLY A 178 -24.54 12.80 24.78
C GLY A 178 -25.28 12.31 23.53
N GLN A 179 -25.49 13.20 22.55
CA GLN A 179 -25.95 12.84 21.19
C GLN A 179 -24.76 12.71 20.25
N GLY A 180 -24.91 11.99 19.14
CA GLY A 180 -23.89 11.84 18.12
C GLY A 180 -23.16 10.48 18.13
N LYS A 181 -22.11 10.38 17.36
CA LYS A 181 -21.29 9.18 17.18
C LYS A 181 -20.62 8.75 18.50
N ILE A 182 -20.55 7.45 18.75
CA ILE A 182 -20.15 6.93 20.06
C ILE A 182 -18.73 7.36 20.48
N ASP A 183 -17.75 7.31 19.61
CA ASP A 183 -16.35 7.70 19.90
C ASP A 183 -16.23 9.20 20.23
N HIS A 184 -17.06 10.06 19.62
CA HIS A 184 -17.13 11.48 19.96
C HIS A 184 -17.69 11.74 21.37
N LYS A 185 -18.58 10.87 21.86
CA LYS A 185 -19.08 10.94 23.24
C LYS A 185 -18.05 10.45 24.24
N LEU A 186 -17.43 9.32 23.92
CA LEU A 186 -16.49 8.66 24.83
C LEU A 186 -15.16 9.41 24.98
N VAL A 187 -14.74 10.15 23.95
CA VAL A 187 -13.51 10.96 24.04
C VAL A 187 -13.59 12.03 25.12
N GLU A 188 -14.79 12.55 25.43
CA GLU A 188 -14.97 13.54 26.50
C GLU A 188 -14.71 12.90 27.87
N CYS A 189 -15.09 11.64 28.06
CA CYS A 189 -14.78 10.89 29.29
C CYS A 189 -13.26 10.69 29.44
N TYR A 190 -12.60 10.32 28.34
CA TYR A 190 -11.15 10.20 28.29
C TYR A 190 -10.43 11.50 28.59
N ARG A 191 -10.86 12.63 27.99
CA ARG A 191 -10.29 13.96 28.22
C ARG A 191 -10.41 14.36 29.68
N LYS A 192 -11.59 14.19 30.28
CA LYS A 192 -11.80 14.45 31.70
C LYS A 192 -10.88 13.64 32.59
N ALA A 193 -10.77 12.33 32.36
CA ALA A 193 -9.87 11.47 33.12
C ALA A 193 -8.40 11.88 32.92
N SER A 194 -8.01 12.21 31.70
CA SER A 194 -6.65 12.66 31.37
C SER A 194 -6.25 13.97 32.06
N ASP A 195 -7.20 14.92 32.17
CA ASP A 195 -6.94 16.17 32.87
C ASP A 195 -6.84 15.98 34.38
N LYS A 196 -7.74 15.14 34.94
CA LYS A 196 -7.67 14.79 36.36
C LYS A 196 -6.44 13.98 36.72
N LEU A 197 -5.98 13.08 35.85
CA LEU A 197 -4.72 12.33 36.01
C LEU A 197 -3.53 13.29 36.23
N LYS A 198 -3.53 14.46 35.61
CA LYS A 198 -2.45 15.46 35.76
C LYS A 198 -2.55 16.23 37.08
N ASN A 199 -3.77 16.51 37.54
CA ASN A 199 -4.05 17.50 38.58
C ASN A 199 -4.50 16.87 39.92
N GLU A 200 -4.99 15.64 39.93
CA GLU A 200 -5.53 14.97 41.13
C GLU A 200 -4.74 13.71 41.47
N THR A 201 -4.04 13.70 42.62
CA THR A 201 -3.22 12.56 43.05
C THR A 201 -4.04 11.27 43.19
N LYS A 202 -5.26 11.35 43.75
CA LYS A 202 -6.14 10.18 43.89
C LYS A 202 -6.46 9.52 42.56
N VAL A 203 -6.83 10.29 41.53
CA VAL A 203 -7.13 9.76 40.18
C VAL A 203 -5.88 9.15 39.55
N ARG A 204 -4.73 9.76 39.78
CA ARG A 204 -3.43 9.25 39.34
C ARG A 204 -3.15 7.88 39.94
N ASP A 205 -3.28 7.77 41.26
CA ASP A 205 -2.99 6.53 41.99
C ASP A 205 -3.93 5.41 41.53
N GLU A 206 -5.22 5.69 41.35
CA GLU A 206 -6.22 4.71 40.84
C GLU A 206 -5.86 4.20 39.43
N ILE A 207 -5.43 5.11 38.53
CA ILE A 207 -5.06 4.74 37.16
C ILE A 207 -3.76 3.94 37.13
N TYR A 208 -2.75 4.30 37.94
CA TYR A 208 -1.50 3.56 38.03
C TYR A 208 -1.67 2.19 38.68
N ALA A 209 -2.49 2.07 39.74
CA ALA A 209 -2.85 0.78 40.31
C ALA A 209 -3.55 -0.13 39.27
N LYS A 210 -4.43 0.42 38.45
CA LYS A 210 -5.05 -0.32 37.34
C LYS A 210 -4.01 -0.78 36.32
N MET A 211 -3.04 0.05 35.97
CA MET A 211 -1.94 -0.35 35.06
C MET A 211 -1.14 -1.52 35.63
N GLU A 212 -0.79 -1.47 36.91
CA GLU A 212 -0.07 -2.55 37.56
C GLU A 212 -0.85 -3.89 37.54
N LEU A 213 -2.18 -3.84 37.77
CA LEU A 213 -3.04 -5.01 37.64
C LEU A 213 -3.04 -5.56 36.21
N ILE A 214 -3.10 -4.70 35.19
CA ILE A 214 -3.06 -5.08 33.77
C ILE A 214 -1.72 -5.76 33.44
N GLU A 215 -0.60 -5.17 33.83
CA GLU A 215 0.75 -5.70 33.62
C GLU A 215 0.95 -7.08 34.32
N ASN A 216 0.34 -7.26 35.47
CA ASN A 216 0.34 -8.53 36.20
C ASN A 216 -0.68 -9.56 35.64
N GLY A 217 -1.45 -9.22 34.62
CA GLY A 217 -2.38 -10.13 33.95
C GLY A 217 -3.69 -10.35 34.72
N ASP A 218 -4.10 -9.39 35.58
CA ASP A 218 -5.40 -9.48 36.27
C ASP A 218 -6.54 -9.47 35.24
N LYS A 219 -7.34 -10.54 35.29
CA LYS A 219 -8.41 -10.77 34.30
C LYS A 219 -9.50 -9.71 34.35
N ASN A 220 -9.82 -9.15 35.49
CA ASN A 220 -10.87 -8.15 35.65
C ASN A 220 -10.36 -6.81 35.06
N ALA A 221 -9.14 -6.41 35.41
CA ALA A 221 -8.53 -5.18 34.86
C ALA A 221 -8.37 -5.25 33.34
N LEU A 222 -7.90 -6.39 32.79
CA LEU A 222 -7.81 -6.64 31.36
C LEU A 222 -9.17 -6.56 30.65
N ASN A 223 -10.21 -7.19 31.25
CA ASN A 223 -11.56 -7.13 30.69
C ASN A 223 -12.15 -5.71 30.71
N GLU A 224 -11.89 -4.92 31.74
CA GLU A 224 -12.34 -3.52 31.80
C GLU A 224 -11.72 -2.66 30.70
N VAL A 225 -10.39 -2.73 30.51
CA VAL A 225 -9.72 -1.96 29.46
C VAL A 225 -10.12 -2.44 28.06
N LYS A 226 -10.24 -3.74 27.86
CA LYS A 226 -10.71 -4.32 26.59
C LYS A 226 -12.13 -3.88 26.27
N SER A 227 -13.03 -3.89 27.25
CA SER A 227 -14.41 -3.43 27.07
C SER A 227 -14.47 -1.93 26.73
N ALA A 228 -13.69 -1.10 27.40
CA ALA A 228 -13.58 0.33 27.14
C ALA A 228 -13.04 0.60 25.74
N ALA A 229 -11.97 -0.09 25.34
CA ALA A 229 -11.40 0.00 24.02
C ALA A 229 -12.37 -0.45 22.92
N LYS A 230 -13.08 -1.57 23.14
CA LYS A 230 -14.09 -2.08 22.20
C LYS A 230 -15.20 -1.06 21.96
N GLU A 231 -15.72 -0.44 23.02
CA GLU A 231 -16.77 0.57 22.89
C GLU A 231 -16.32 1.81 22.10
N MET A 232 -15.06 2.25 22.29
CA MET A 232 -14.45 3.33 21.50
C MET A 232 -14.28 2.91 20.03
N LEU A 233 -13.82 1.68 19.79
CA LEU A 233 -13.62 1.11 18.46
C LEU A 233 -14.90 1.03 17.64
N GLU A 234 -16.08 0.79 18.24
CA GLU A 234 -17.36 0.79 17.51
C GLU A 234 -17.56 2.11 16.75
N GLY A 235 -17.22 3.24 17.38
CA GLY A 235 -17.28 4.53 16.70
C GLY A 235 -16.17 4.73 15.68
N MET A 236 -14.96 4.25 15.96
CA MET A 236 -13.83 4.34 15.02
C MET A 236 -14.05 3.47 13.78
N LYS A 237 -14.65 2.28 13.92
CA LYS A 237 -15.04 1.41 12.81
C LYS A 237 -15.98 2.08 11.83
N ILE A 238 -16.96 2.83 12.31
CA ILE A 238 -17.87 3.59 11.44
C ILE A 238 -17.04 4.51 10.53
N SER A 239 -16.04 5.21 11.06
CA SER A 239 -15.15 6.05 10.23
C SER A 239 -14.35 5.25 9.23
N LEU A 240 -13.82 4.08 9.62
CA LEU A 240 -13.05 3.22 8.71
C LEU A 240 -13.91 2.69 7.58
N ILE A 241 -15.16 2.29 7.87
CA ILE A 241 -16.14 1.86 6.88
C ILE A 241 -16.47 3.01 5.91
N GLU A 242 -16.74 4.22 6.42
CA GLU A 242 -16.99 5.40 5.59
C GLU A 242 -15.81 5.78 4.71
N LEU A 243 -14.59 5.53 5.16
CA LEU A 243 -13.34 5.70 4.39
C LEU A 243 -13.10 4.55 3.40
N GLY A 244 -13.85 3.45 3.49
CA GLY A 244 -13.62 2.24 2.72
C GLY A 244 -12.32 1.51 3.08
N ALA A 245 -11.81 1.69 4.31
CA ALA A 245 -10.53 1.19 4.79
C ALA A 245 -10.66 0.38 6.10
N GLU A 246 -11.74 -0.40 6.24
CA GLU A 246 -11.94 -1.30 7.37
C GLU A 246 -10.97 -2.48 7.29
N ALA A 247 -10.31 -2.81 8.42
CA ALA A 247 -9.48 -4.00 8.51
C ALA A 247 -10.36 -5.25 8.67
N GLU A 248 -9.92 -6.38 8.10
CA GLU A 248 -10.62 -7.68 8.24
C GLU A 248 -10.51 -8.22 9.66
N ASN A 249 -9.37 -8.02 10.31
CA ASN A 249 -9.08 -8.53 11.64
C ASN A 249 -8.68 -7.43 12.61
N TYR A 250 -9.08 -7.60 13.87
CA TYR A 250 -8.71 -6.73 14.99
C TYR A 250 -7.97 -7.54 16.02
N TYR A 251 -6.71 -7.23 16.23
CA TYR A 251 -5.83 -7.95 17.14
C TYR A 251 -5.61 -7.16 18.43
N HIS A 252 -6.13 -7.67 19.54
CA HIS A 252 -6.07 -6.98 20.83
C HIS A 252 -4.79 -7.30 21.61
N GLU A 253 -4.04 -6.28 22.02
CA GLU A 253 -2.83 -6.44 22.83
C GLU A 253 -3.14 -7.12 24.18
N SER A 254 -4.29 -6.78 24.79
CA SER A 254 -4.76 -7.41 26.03
C SER A 254 -4.89 -8.94 25.94
N ASP A 255 -5.19 -9.49 24.75
CA ASP A 255 -5.27 -10.95 24.57
C ASP A 255 -3.89 -11.63 24.63
N LEU A 256 -2.82 -10.93 24.21
CA LEU A 256 -1.46 -11.42 24.29
C LEU A 256 -1.00 -11.54 25.74
N ILE A 257 -1.40 -10.57 26.58
CA ILE A 257 -1.12 -10.60 28.03
C ILE A 257 -1.94 -11.70 28.68
N ALA A 258 -3.26 -11.72 28.45
CA ALA A 258 -4.17 -12.69 29.05
C ALA A 258 -3.82 -14.15 28.74
N THR A 259 -3.26 -14.42 27.56
CA THR A 259 -2.83 -15.76 27.13
C THR A 259 -1.41 -16.13 27.56
N GLY A 260 -0.70 -15.22 28.25
CA GLY A 260 0.67 -15.42 28.70
C GLY A 260 1.74 -15.38 27.61
N LYS A 261 1.38 -15.05 26.38
CA LYS A 261 2.32 -14.98 25.24
C LYS A 261 3.43 -13.96 25.47
N VAL A 262 3.10 -12.79 26.04
CA VAL A 262 4.08 -11.75 26.40
C VAL A 262 5.11 -12.30 27.39
N ASN A 263 4.66 -12.95 28.46
CA ASN A 263 5.55 -13.52 29.47
C ASN A 263 6.47 -14.61 28.90
N ASN A 264 5.98 -15.42 27.96
CA ASN A 264 6.80 -16.44 27.30
C ASN A 264 7.91 -15.80 26.46
N VAL A 265 7.58 -14.78 25.66
CA VAL A 265 8.58 -14.05 24.85
C VAL A 265 9.62 -13.36 25.77
N ILE A 266 9.18 -12.69 26.83
CA ILE A 266 10.09 -12.06 27.81
C ILE A 266 11.04 -13.10 28.43
N LYS A 267 10.53 -14.28 28.78
CA LYS A 267 11.35 -15.38 29.33
C LYS A 267 12.37 -15.89 28.30
N GLU A 268 11.98 -16.05 27.04
CA GLU A 268 12.88 -16.46 25.97
C GLU A 268 13.96 -15.40 25.72
N LEU A 269 13.60 -14.13 25.66
CA LEU A 269 14.54 -13.02 25.48
C LEU A 269 15.55 -12.94 26.63
N LYS A 270 15.10 -13.05 27.90
CA LYS A 270 15.99 -13.05 29.06
C LYS A 270 16.99 -14.22 29.07
N ASN A 271 16.62 -15.34 28.48
CA ASN A 271 17.49 -16.50 28.35
C ASN A 271 18.39 -16.46 27.10
N SER A 272 18.20 -15.48 26.23
CA SER A 272 18.99 -15.34 25.01
C SER A 272 20.34 -14.68 25.29
N LYS A 273 21.36 -15.02 24.48
CA LYS A 273 22.68 -14.36 24.54
C LYS A 273 22.66 -12.90 24.07
N LEU A 274 21.55 -12.45 23.47
CA LEU A 274 21.38 -11.09 22.94
C LEU A 274 20.84 -10.12 24.00
N CYS A 275 20.29 -10.65 25.11
CA CYS A 275 19.74 -9.85 26.19
C CYS A 275 20.79 -9.61 27.28
N LYS A 276 20.94 -8.35 27.69
CA LYS A 276 21.82 -7.96 28.81
C LYS A 276 20.98 -7.29 29.89
N GLU A 277 21.27 -7.64 31.15
CA GLU A 277 20.67 -6.99 32.31
C GLU A 277 21.61 -5.85 32.78
N GLU A 278 21.09 -4.64 32.86
CA GLU A 278 21.81 -3.49 33.40
C GLU A 278 20.88 -2.68 34.31
N LYS A 279 21.27 -2.51 35.58
CA LYS A 279 20.51 -1.77 36.61
C LYS A 279 19.05 -2.19 36.74
N GLY A 280 18.77 -3.50 36.60
CA GLY A 280 17.44 -4.07 36.74
C GLY A 280 16.55 -3.95 35.49
N ALA A 281 17.08 -3.42 34.40
CA ALA A 281 16.44 -3.41 33.08
C ALA A 281 17.11 -4.39 32.12
N TYR A 282 16.35 -4.92 31.21
CA TYR A 282 16.82 -5.84 30.16
C TYR A 282 16.87 -5.11 28.81
N TYR A 283 18.00 -5.24 28.12
CA TYR A 283 18.30 -4.61 26.84
C TYR A 283 18.69 -5.64 25.78
#